data_a3224c6582bbee145ab98cdb5176a96d
#
_entry.id   a3224c6582bbee145ab98cdb5176a96d
#
_cell.length_a   1.000
_cell.length_b   1.000
_cell.length_c   1.000
_cell.angle_alpha   90.00
_cell.angle_beta   90.00
_cell.angle_gamma   90.00
#
_symmetry.space_group_name_H-M   'P 1'
#
loop_
_entity.id
_entity.type
_entity.pdbx_description
1 polymer ?
#
loop_
_entity_poly.entity_id
_entity_poly.type
_entity_poly.pdbx_seq_one_letter_code
_entity_poly.pdbx_strand_id
1 'polypeptide(L)'
;ASLDPYARAPIDAHLQRADSVGDCARLLQRVDEQIDARGVRDAAARRVPGFPYLRVDRFTASLDGAARQMGRAGFAAWSELMAQADRQARAAELANAGQPVPAAALDACRYTLAVADSGALAQLQAAAQVPDDYSTTMRALGLYPLTRLAFAAGIRGWQQRTRDQFAVPLAQLPRTGTLLRYLPAARTPELPPPPRSAAFALPAPSRAQFAESVLRHAPALEVDTASDDDRIGALYWRGGDAPAIAVETTQPVAYVRTAYAHFAGRVRLQLVYTFWFPARPAEHALDLLAGHLDGLIWRVTLDESGEPLLYDSIHACGCYHLFFPTAAVIARPQPASLDEGLFSPQEAPALGAGQRIVLRLQARTHYLQRVALGAANTRQGIDYVLRDENDLRMLPWPAGGTRSAYDAAGFVPGTERAERWLFWPMGIASPGQMRQWGRHATAFVGRRHFDDARLPDLYFEPRVQGAAGD
;
A
#
# COMPACT_ATOMS: atom_id res chain seq x y z
N ALA A 1 18.42 14.69 9.35
CA ALA A 1 19.17 13.76 10.20
C ALA A 1 20.40 13.32 9.40
N SER A 2 21.62 13.51 9.95
CA SER A 2 22.83 12.97 9.34
C SER A 2 22.72 11.45 9.29
N LEU A 3 22.92 10.87 8.10
CA LEU A 3 22.98 9.43 7.93
C LEU A 3 24.19 8.89 8.71
N ASP A 4 24.01 7.74 9.35
CA ASP A 4 25.09 7.03 10.04
C ASP A 4 26.27 6.83 9.06
N PRO A 5 27.48 7.32 9.37
CA PRO A 5 28.65 7.14 8.51
C PRO A 5 28.94 5.67 8.18
N TYR A 6 28.65 4.75 9.10
CA TYR A 6 28.83 3.32 8.88
C TYR A 6 27.91 2.78 7.77
N ALA A 7 26.67 3.27 7.68
CA ALA A 7 25.73 2.88 6.64
C ALA A 7 26.15 3.40 5.24
N ARG A 8 26.91 4.49 5.15
CA ARG A 8 27.40 5.07 3.89
C ARG A 8 28.74 4.50 3.42
N ALA A 9 29.48 3.84 4.28
CA ALA A 9 30.83 3.39 4.00
C ALA A 9 31.02 2.62 2.68
N PRO A 10 30.08 1.74 2.24
CA PRO A 10 30.26 1.04 0.96
C PRO A 10 30.31 1.99 -0.23
N ILE A 11 29.35 2.91 -0.40
CA ILE A 11 29.34 3.83 -1.56
C ILE A 11 30.51 4.81 -1.51
N ASP A 12 30.87 5.32 -0.32
CA ASP A 12 31.94 6.27 -0.18
C ASP A 12 33.30 5.64 -0.58
N ALA A 13 33.50 4.35 -0.26
CA ALA A 13 34.65 3.58 -0.72
C ALA A 13 34.65 3.34 -2.23
N HIS A 14 33.50 3.03 -2.81
CA HIS A 14 33.38 2.80 -4.25
C HIS A 14 33.63 4.05 -5.08
N LEU A 15 33.17 5.22 -4.63
CA LEU A 15 33.37 6.50 -5.34
C LEU A 15 34.86 6.87 -5.52
N GLN A 16 35.73 6.38 -4.65
CA GLN A 16 37.19 6.62 -4.71
C GLN A 16 37.92 5.69 -5.70
N ARG A 17 37.23 4.67 -6.25
CA ARG A 17 37.84 3.69 -7.14
C ARG A 17 37.93 4.23 -8.58
N ALA A 18 39.03 3.87 -9.28
CA ALA A 18 39.26 4.20 -10.68
C ALA A 18 38.99 2.99 -11.62
N ASP A 19 38.01 2.14 -11.28
CA ASP A 19 37.61 0.96 -12.02
C ASP A 19 36.08 0.94 -12.29
N SER A 20 35.57 -0.16 -12.88
CA SER A 20 34.15 -0.32 -13.20
C SER A 20 33.23 -0.19 -11.99
N VAL A 21 33.67 -0.54 -10.79
CA VAL A 21 32.90 -0.36 -9.55
C VAL A 21 32.73 1.13 -9.27
N GLY A 22 33.80 1.92 -9.35
CA GLY A 22 33.74 3.37 -9.18
C GLY A 22 32.92 4.06 -10.27
N ASP A 23 33.01 3.61 -11.54
CA ASP A 23 32.22 4.17 -12.63
C ASP A 23 30.72 3.91 -12.41
N CYS A 24 30.34 2.72 -11.96
CA CYS A 24 28.97 2.36 -11.63
C CYS A 24 28.44 3.16 -10.43
N ALA A 25 29.24 3.34 -9.37
CA ALA A 25 28.85 4.15 -8.22
C ALA A 25 28.57 5.61 -8.64
N ARG A 26 29.46 6.20 -9.44
CA ARG A 26 29.30 7.57 -9.98
C ARG A 26 28.10 7.70 -10.91
N LEU A 27 27.82 6.68 -11.74
CA LEU A 27 26.64 6.68 -12.62
C LEU A 27 25.35 6.74 -11.79
N LEU A 28 25.18 5.84 -10.82
CA LEU A 28 23.98 5.79 -9.99
C LEU A 28 23.81 7.04 -9.13
N GLN A 29 24.91 7.59 -8.59
CA GLN A 29 24.88 8.84 -7.85
C GLN A 29 24.38 10.00 -8.73
N ARG A 30 24.93 10.17 -9.94
CA ARG A 30 24.46 11.22 -10.87
C ARG A 30 22.98 11.04 -11.24
N VAL A 31 22.53 9.82 -11.44
CA VAL A 31 21.12 9.52 -11.70
C VAL A 31 20.25 9.94 -10.51
N ASP A 32 20.66 9.61 -9.28
CA ASP A 32 19.95 10.00 -8.07
C ASP A 32 19.87 11.52 -7.89
N GLU A 33 20.99 12.22 -8.11
CA GLU A 33 21.05 13.69 -8.05
C GLU A 33 20.12 14.35 -9.08
N GLN A 34 20.05 13.82 -10.30
CA GLN A 34 19.16 14.33 -11.35
C GLN A 34 17.68 14.10 -11.00
N ILE A 35 17.31 12.93 -10.47
CA ILE A 35 15.95 12.60 -10.01
C ILE A 35 15.54 13.54 -8.88
N ASP A 36 16.44 13.77 -7.91
CA ASP A 36 16.17 14.63 -6.76
C ASP A 36 16.06 16.10 -7.16
N ALA A 37 16.92 16.58 -8.07
CA ALA A 37 16.85 17.93 -8.61
C ALA A 37 15.54 18.22 -9.36
N ARG A 38 14.91 17.20 -9.94
CA ARG A 38 13.61 17.31 -10.63
C ARG A 38 12.41 17.04 -9.74
N GLY A 39 12.63 16.61 -8.50
CA GLY A 39 11.56 16.31 -7.55
C GLY A 39 10.67 15.13 -7.94
N VAL A 40 11.18 14.20 -8.76
CA VAL A 40 10.42 13.05 -9.29
C VAL A 40 10.75 11.73 -8.59
N ARG A 41 11.35 11.78 -7.41
CA ARG A 41 11.67 10.61 -6.61
C ARG A 41 10.40 9.85 -6.23
N ASP A 42 10.44 8.53 -6.41
CA ASP A 42 9.39 7.62 -5.96
C ASP A 42 9.51 7.34 -4.45
N ALA A 43 8.38 7.30 -3.75
CA ALA A 43 8.33 7.15 -2.30
C ALA A 43 7.83 5.77 -1.82
N ALA A 44 7.45 4.85 -2.73
CA ALA A 44 6.93 3.53 -2.36
C ALA A 44 7.98 2.65 -1.65
N ALA A 45 9.24 2.79 -2.05
CA ALA A 45 10.36 2.10 -1.42
C ALA A 45 11.53 3.08 -1.22
N ARG A 46 12.20 2.99 -0.08
CA ARG A 46 13.28 3.90 0.29
C ARG A 46 14.61 3.48 -0.33
N ARG A 47 15.39 4.43 -0.86
CA ARG A 47 16.79 4.19 -1.22
C ARG A 47 17.58 3.75 0.01
N VAL A 48 18.39 2.69 -0.14
CA VAL A 48 19.24 2.18 0.95
C VAL A 48 20.52 2.98 1.01
N PRO A 49 20.81 3.70 2.11
CA PRO A 49 22.04 4.45 2.25
C PRO A 49 23.28 3.57 2.07
N GLY A 50 24.25 4.02 1.28
CA GLY A 50 25.46 3.26 0.97
C GLY A 50 25.31 2.24 -0.17
N PHE A 51 24.10 1.92 -0.61
CA PHE A 51 23.78 0.94 -1.66
C PHE A 51 22.84 1.55 -2.70
N PRO A 52 23.33 2.41 -3.61
CA PRO A 52 22.50 3.23 -4.51
C PRO A 52 21.70 2.41 -5.52
N TYR A 53 21.94 1.13 -5.61
CA TYR A 53 21.26 0.18 -6.48
C TYR A 53 20.15 -0.61 -5.78
N LEU A 54 19.86 -0.31 -4.49
CA LEU A 54 18.88 -1.02 -3.66
C LEU A 54 17.83 -0.07 -3.10
N ARG A 55 16.60 -0.60 -2.97
CA ARG A 55 15.51 0.04 -2.22
C ARG A 55 14.84 -0.94 -1.29
N VAL A 56 14.43 -0.45 -0.14
CA VAL A 56 13.81 -1.22 0.94
C VAL A 56 12.41 -0.72 1.21
N ASP A 57 11.45 -1.64 1.37
CA ASP A 57 10.13 -1.47 1.93
C ASP A 57 9.98 -2.25 3.24
N ARG A 58 8.82 -2.17 3.92
CA ARG A 58 8.63 -2.84 5.22
C ARG A 58 8.68 -4.36 5.11
N PHE A 59 8.23 -4.93 3.99
CA PHE A 59 8.33 -6.37 3.79
C PHE A 59 9.79 -6.79 3.61
N THR A 60 10.53 -6.18 2.71
CA THR A 60 11.94 -6.52 2.48
C THR A 60 12.79 -6.26 3.71
N ALA A 61 12.52 -5.18 4.47
CA ALA A 61 13.17 -4.93 5.75
C ALA A 61 12.92 -6.06 6.78
N SER A 62 11.73 -6.67 6.78
CA SER A 62 11.37 -7.74 7.72
C SER A 62 12.12 -9.06 7.50
N LEU A 63 12.83 -9.20 6.38
CA LEU A 63 13.60 -10.39 6.00
C LEU A 63 15.05 -10.37 6.54
N ASP A 64 15.49 -9.31 7.21
CA ASP A 64 16.86 -9.11 7.68
C ASP A 64 17.38 -10.27 8.53
N GLY A 65 16.57 -10.77 9.46
CA GLY A 65 16.90 -11.90 10.33
C GLY A 65 17.13 -13.20 9.55
N ALA A 66 16.26 -13.49 8.57
CA ALA A 66 16.40 -14.65 7.70
C ALA A 66 17.65 -14.54 6.79
N ALA A 67 17.89 -13.35 6.23
CA ALA A 67 19.08 -13.06 5.43
C ALA A 67 20.37 -13.28 6.25
N ARG A 68 20.39 -12.86 7.52
CA ARG A 68 21.52 -13.05 8.43
C ARG A 68 21.83 -14.52 8.64
N GLN A 69 20.82 -15.36 8.87
CA GLN A 69 20.98 -16.80 9.08
C GLN A 69 21.60 -17.51 7.87
N MET A 70 21.32 -17.03 6.66
CA MET A 70 21.83 -17.58 5.41
C MET A 70 23.21 -17.02 5.00
N GLY A 71 23.75 -16.03 5.70
CA GLY A 71 25.05 -15.42 5.41
C GLY A 71 25.15 -14.82 4.00
N ARG A 72 26.15 -15.22 3.20
CA ARG A 72 26.37 -14.69 1.83
C ARG A 72 25.20 -14.98 0.89
N ALA A 73 24.61 -16.16 0.98
CA ALA A 73 23.42 -16.50 0.18
C ALA A 73 22.24 -15.61 0.53
N GLY A 74 22.08 -15.31 1.83
CA GLY A 74 21.09 -14.36 2.32
C GLY A 74 21.30 -12.94 1.80
N PHE A 75 22.53 -12.45 1.78
CA PHE A 75 22.86 -11.16 1.18
C PHE A 75 22.44 -11.13 -0.30
N ALA A 76 22.82 -12.12 -1.08
CA ALA A 76 22.50 -12.16 -2.50
C ALA A 76 20.99 -12.19 -2.77
N ALA A 77 20.25 -13.05 -2.05
CA ALA A 77 18.80 -13.14 -2.21
C ALA A 77 18.06 -11.89 -1.73
N TRP A 78 18.52 -11.29 -0.64
CA TRP A 78 17.91 -10.10 -0.05
C TRP A 78 18.19 -8.85 -0.90
N SER A 79 19.44 -8.67 -1.32
CA SER A 79 19.81 -7.57 -2.22
C SER A 79 19.10 -7.66 -3.58
N GLU A 80 18.84 -8.88 -4.11
CA GLU A 80 18.08 -9.04 -5.36
C GLU A 80 16.63 -8.56 -5.20
N LEU A 81 15.93 -8.86 -4.10
CA LEU A 81 14.59 -8.33 -3.86
C LEU A 81 14.58 -6.80 -3.78
N MET A 82 15.56 -6.21 -3.09
CA MET A 82 15.71 -4.76 -3.00
C MET A 82 16.11 -4.13 -4.35
N ALA A 83 16.90 -4.84 -5.18
CA ALA A 83 17.24 -4.41 -6.53
C ALA A 83 16.04 -4.43 -7.47
N GLN A 84 15.10 -5.38 -7.31
CA GLN A 84 13.84 -5.40 -8.05
C GLN A 84 12.98 -4.16 -7.70
N ALA A 85 12.89 -3.80 -6.43
CA ALA A 85 12.20 -2.58 -6.01
C ALA A 85 12.87 -1.32 -6.59
N ASP A 86 14.23 -1.27 -6.65
CA ASP A 86 14.96 -0.17 -7.30
C ASP A 86 14.70 -0.11 -8.80
N ARG A 87 14.68 -1.25 -9.52
CA ARG A 87 14.36 -1.28 -10.95
C ARG A 87 13.01 -0.64 -11.24
N GLN A 88 11.97 -1.04 -10.50
CA GLN A 88 10.61 -0.51 -10.70
C GLN A 88 10.54 1.00 -10.40
N ALA A 89 11.07 1.43 -9.27
CA ALA A 89 11.05 2.84 -8.88
C ALA A 89 11.85 3.70 -9.86
N ARG A 90 13.06 3.28 -10.21
CA ARG A 90 13.96 4.03 -11.08
C ARG A 90 13.46 4.12 -12.52
N ALA A 91 12.77 3.09 -13.03
CA ALA A 91 12.11 3.16 -14.33
C ALA A 91 11.09 4.32 -14.38
N ALA A 92 10.24 4.44 -13.36
CA ALA A 92 9.26 5.52 -13.26
C ALA A 92 9.94 6.89 -13.08
N GLU A 93 10.95 6.99 -12.21
CA GLU A 93 11.68 8.23 -11.95
C GLU A 93 12.37 8.76 -13.21
N LEU A 94 13.03 7.88 -13.97
CA LEU A 94 13.71 8.25 -15.22
C LEU A 94 12.74 8.67 -16.31
N ALA A 95 11.60 7.96 -16.45
CA ALA A 95 10.55 8.34 -17.37
C ALA A 95 9.99 9.73 -17.03
N ASN A 96 9.68 9.98 -15.76
CA ASN A 96 9.17 11.28 -15.28
C ASN A 96 10.23 12.39 -15.36
N ALA A 97 11.52 12.03 -15.27
CA ALA A 97 12.62 12.98 -15.47
C ALA A 97 12.87 13.31 -16.95
N GLY A 98 12.28 12.57 -17.88
CA GLY A 98 12.58 12.70 -19.31
C GLY A 98 14.04 12.39 -19.63
N GLN A 99 14.67 11.48 -18.89
CA GLN A 99 16.09 11.12 -19.00
C GLN A 99 16.23 9.66 -19.42
N PRO A 100 16.57 9.38 -20.68
CA PRO A 100 16.80 8.02 -21.12
C PRO A 100 18.18 7.55 -20.63
N VAL A 101 18.21 6.73 -19.59
CA VAL A 101 19.39 5.93 -19.23
C VAL A 101 19.10 4.49 -19.63
N PRO A 102 19.95 3.83 -20.42
CA PRO A 102 19.69 2.47 -20.85
C PRO A 102 19.56 1.52 -19.66
N ALA A 103 18.45 0.78 -19.57
CA ALA A 103 18.18 -0.17 -18.50
C ALA A 103 19.32 -1.20 -18.36
N ALA A 104 19.88 -1.68 -19.49
CA ALA A 104 21.01 -2.60 -19.49
C ALA A 104 22.27 -2.04 -18.79
N ALA A 105 22.55 -0.74 -18.93
CA ALA A 105 23.67 -0.11 -18.22
C ALA A 105 23.44 -0.07 -16.71
N LEU A 106 22.21 0.24 -16.28
CA LEU A 106 21.85 0.21 -14.87
C LEU A 106 21.90 -1.20 -14.28
N ASP A 107 21.44 -2.22 -15.02
CA ASP A 107 21.49 -3.61 -14.56
C ASP A 107 22.92 -4.14 -14.49
N ALA A 108 23.79 -3.80 -15.45
CA ALA A 108 25.21 -4.11 -15.40
C ALA A 108 25.87 -3.47 -14.14
N CYS A 109 25.55 -2.22 -13.83
CA CYS A 109 26.05 -1.55 -12.64
C CYS A 109 25.51 -2.13 -11.34
N ARG A 110 24.22 -2.53 -11.28
CA ARG A 110 23.66 -3.26 -10.13
C ARG A 110 24.43 -4.54 -9.86
N TYR A 111 24.66 -5.34 -10.91
CA TYR A 111 25.43 -6.58 -10.77
C TYR A 111 26.86 -6.32 -10.28
N THR A 112 27.58 -5.35 -10.88
CA THR A 112 28.94 -4.99 -10.51
C THR A 112 29.05 -4.59 -9.04
N LEU A 113 28.12 -3.73 -8.57
CA LEU A 113 28.10 -3.28 -7.17
C LEU A 113 27.67 -4.38 -6.21
N ALA A 114 26.67 -5.20 -6.57
CA ALA A 114 26.24 -6.32 -5.73
C ALA A 114 27.37 -7.35 -5.50
N VAL A 115 28.20 -7.61 -6.51
CA VAL A 115 29.39 -8.47 -6.38
C VAL A 115 30.43 -7.80 -5.46
N ALA A 116 30.69 -6.52 -5.63
CA ALA A 116 31.65 -5.77 -4.80
C ALA A 116 31.20 -5.72 -3.33
N ASP A 117 29.91 -5.61 -3.09
CA ASP A 117 29.30 -5.50 -1.74
C ASP A 117 28.97 -6.85 -1.10
N SER A 118 29.32 -7.99 -1.71
CA SER A 118 28.93 -9.32 -1.25
C SER A 118 29.38 -9.68 0.19
N GLY A 119 30.33 -8.96 0.74
CA GLY A 119 30.77 -9.05 2.14
C GLY A 119 30.14 -8.03 3.08
N ALA A 120 29.31 -7.11 2.58
CA ALA A 120 28.79 -5.95 3.35
C ALA A 120 27.43 -6.19 4.01
N LEU A 121 27.12 -7.46 4.39
CA LEU A 121 25.81 -7.81 4.96
C LEU A 121 25.47 -6.98 6.21
N ALA A 122 26.44 -6.77 7.11
CA ALA A 122 26.22 -6.01 8.34
C ALA A 122 25.89 -4.53 8.05
N GLN A 123 26.59 -3.92 7.08
CA GLN A 123 26.33 -2.54 6.64
C GLN A 123 24.94 -2.45 5.97
N LEU A 124 24.58 -3.43 5.12
CA LEU A 124 23.27 -3.47 4.49
C LEU A 124 22.15 -3.60 5.53
N GLN A 125 22.30 -4.44 6.55
CA GLN A 125 21.33 -4.57 7.64
C GLN A 125 21.15 -3.26 8.43
N ALA A 126 22.24 -2.55 8.70
CA ALA A 126 22.17 -1.25 9.37
C ALA A 126 21.48 -0.18 8.51
N ALA A 127 21.68 -0.24 7.19
CA ALA A 127 21.17 0.74 6.23
C ALA A 127 19.74 0.47 5.75
N ALA A 128 19.34 -0.82 5.62
CA ALA A 128 18.06 -1.23 5.07
C ALA A 128 16.91 -1.10 6.09
N GLN A 129 16.74 0.12 6.61
CA GLN A 129 15.70 0.47 7.58
C GLN A 129 14.64 1.34 6.92
N VAL A 130 13.37 1.03 7.15
CA VAL A 130 12.24 1.88 6.72
C VAL A 130 11.89 2.83 7.86
N PRO A 131 11.96 4.17 7.64
CA PRO A 131 11.58 5.11 8.66
C PRO A 131 10.12 4.97 9.04
N ASP A 132 9.85 5.32 10.26
CA ASP A 132 8.50 5.50 10.76
C ASP A 132 7.86 6.75 10.11
N ASP A 133 6.60 6.63 9.71
CA ASP A 133 5.82 7.76 9.18
C ASP A 133 5.22 8.63 10.30
N TYR A 134 5.53 8.35 11.56
CA TYR A 134 5.13 9.13 12.73
C TYR A 134 6.25 10.05 13.20
N SER A 135 5.99 11.36 13.19
CA SER A 135 6.93 12.38 13.67
C SER A 135 6.93 12.49 15.19
N THR A 136 8.04 12.10 15.81
CA THR A 136 8.24 12.29 17.26
C THR A 136 8.22 13.76 17.64
N THR A 137 8.76 14.66 16.79
CA THR A 137 8.73 16.10 17.02
C THR A 137 7.30 16.64 17.05
N MET A 138 6.45 16.27 16.08
CA MET A 138 5.03 16.68 16.09
C MET A 138 4.32 16.18 17.32
N ARG A 139 4.57 14.93 17.74
CA ARG A 139 3.99 14.35 18.97
C ARG A 139 4.46 15.10 20.22
N ALA A 140 5.72 15.48 20.32
CA ALA A 140 6.24 16.23 21.43
C ALA A 140 5.61 17.63 21.51
N LEU A 141 5.63 18.38 20.40
CA LEU A 141 5.02 19.71 20.32
C LEU A 141 3.49 19.69 20.54
N GLY A 142 2.81 18.63 20.06
CA GLY A 142 1.39 18.42 20.19
C GLY A 142 0.96 17.86 21.55
N LEU A 143 1.87 17.75 22.53
CA LEU A 143 1.59 17.19 23.86
C LEU A 143 0.87 15.84 23.77
N TYR A 144 1.38 14.94 22.91
CA TYR A 144 0.77 13.65 22.60
C TYR A 144 0.32 12.84 23.84
N PRO A 145 1.06 12.78 24.96
CA PRO A 145 0.60 12.05 26.15
C PRO A 145 -0.77 12.52 26.68
N LEU A 146 -1.14 13.78 26.44
CA LEU A 146 -2.42 14.36 26.84
C LEU A 146 -3.44 14.29 25.71
N THR A 147 -3.07 14.75 24.52
CA THR A 147 -3.98 14.83 23.36
C THR A 147 -4.47 13.46 22.92
N ARG A 148 -3.64 12.40 23.03
CA ARG A 148 -4.05 11.03 22.71
C ARG A 148 -5.26 10.54 23.50
N LEU A 149 -5.54 11.08 24.68
CA LEU A 149 -6.71 10.67 25.49
C LEU A 149 -8.02 11.06 24.80
N ALA A 150 -8.11 12.31 24.34
CA ALA A 150 -9.27 12.80 23.59
C ALA A 150 -9.43 12.04 22.26
N PHE A 151 -8.31 11.81 21.54
CA PHE A 151 -8.32 11.01 20.29
C PHE A 151 -8.78 9.58 20.54
N ALA A 152 -8.26 8.89 21.55
CA ALA A 152 -8.68 7.54 21.89
C ALA A 152 -10.19 7.47 22.22
N ALA A 153 -10.75 8.50 22.87
CA ALA A 153 -12.20 8.57 23.11
C ALA A 153 -12.98 8.73 21.79
N GLY A 154 -12.52 9.63 20.91
CA GLY A 154 -13.11 9.83 19.58
C GLY A 154 -13.09 8.56 18.71
N ILE A 155 -11.97 7.85 18.71
CA ILE A 155 -11.79 6.58 17.99
C ILE A 155 -12.75 5.52 18.53
N ARG A 156 -12.86 5.35 19.84
CA ARG A 156 -13.82 4.41 20.43
C ARG A 156 -15.26 4.74 20.04
N GLY A 157 -15.62 6.03 20.04
CA GLY A 157 -16.93 6.48 19.57
C GLY A 157 -17.18 6.15 18.10
N TRP A 158 -16.18 6.37 17.23
CA TRP A 158 -16.26 5.97 15.84
C TRP A 158 -16.38 4.45 15.68
N GLN A 159 -15.57 3.67 16.39
CA GLN A 159 -15.65 2.20 16.36
C GLN A 159 -17.03 1.69 16.79
N GLN A 160 -17.63 2.30 17.81
CA GLN A 160 -18.97 1.91 18.24
C GLN A 160 -20.01 2.20 17.15
N ARG A 161 -20.03 3.42 16.59
CA ARG A 161 -20.94 3.76 15.48
C ARG A 161 -20.75 2.82 14.27
N THR A 162 -19.50 2.45 13.97
CA THR A 162 -19.21 1.51 12.89
C THR A 162 -19.74 0.12 13.19
N ARG A 163 -19.61 -0.39 14.43
CA ARG A 163 -20.24 -1.67 14.82
C ARG A 163 -21.74 -1.63 14.68
N ASP A 164 -22.37 -0.54 15.15
CA ASP A 164 -23.82 -0.36 15.06
C ASP A 164 -24.27 -0.34 13.60
N GLN A 165 -23.53 0.31 12.70
CA GLN A 165 -23.79 0.31 11.27
C GLN A 165 -23.63 -1.09 10.65
N PHE A 166 -22.59 -1.82 11.01
CA PHE A 166 -22.37 -3.19 10.54
C PHE A 166 -23.39 -4.17 11.12
N ALA A 167 -24.09 -3.86 12.20
CA ALA A 167 -25.18 -4.66 12.74
C ALA A 167 -26.49 -4.49 11.97
N VAL A 168 -26.68 -3.38 11.24
CA VAL A 168 -27.90 -3.16 10.43
C VAL A 168 -27.96 -4.19 9.30
N PRO A 169 -29.08 -4.89 9.09
CA PRO A 169 -29.22 -5.82 7.95
C PRO A 169 -28.96 -5.13 6.60
N LEU A 170 -28.28 -5.82 5.67
CA LEU A 170 -27.87 -5.25 4.37
C LEU A 170 -29.05 -4.60 3.61
N ALA A 171 -30.25 -5.21 3.65
CA ALA A 171 -31.43 -4.68 3.00
C ALA A 171 -32.00 -3.41 3.64
N GLN A 172 -31.61 -3.11 4.89
CA GLN A 172 -32.07 -1.96 5.66
C GLN A 172 -31.02 -0.84 5.72
N LEU A 173 -29.84 -1.04 5.13
CA LEU A 173 -28.83 0.02 5.07
C LEU A 173 -29.41 1.24 4.34
N PRO A 174 -29.24 2.45 4.90
CA PRO A 174 -29.76 3.67 4.30
C PRO A 174 -29.16 3.89 2.92
N ARG A 175 -29.95 4.50 2.03
CA ARG A 175 -29.54 4.91 0.69
C ARG A 175 -29.83 6.39 0.53
N THR A 176 -28.86 7.10 -0.01
CA THR A 176 -29.00 8.54 -0.31
C THR A 176 -29.27 8.74 -1.80
N GLY A 177 -28.75 7.86 -2.66
CA GLY A 177 -28.86 7.93 -4.10
C GLY A 177 -29.22 6.59 -4.75
N THR A 178 -28.71 6.38 -5.94
CA THR A 178 -28.89 5.12 -6.69
C THR A 178 -27.78 4.13 -6.34
N LEU A 179 -28.13 2.90 -6.07
CA LEU A 179 -27.15 1.85 -5.85
C LEU A 179 -26.54 1.39 -7.18
N LEU A 180 -25.32 1.81 -7.45
CA LEU A 180 -24.55 1.32 -8.58
C LEU A 180 -23.73 0.10 -8.20
N ARG A 181 -23.75 -0.91 -9.06
CA ARG A 181 -22.95 -2.11 -8.90
C ARG A 181 -21.81 -2.11 -9.91
N TYR A 182 -20.57 -2.26 -9.42
CA TYR A 182 -19.37 -2.42 -10.25
C TYR A 182 -18.87 -3.85 -10.14
N LEU A 183 -18.46 -4.43 -11.28
CA LEU A 183 -17.99 -5.81 -11.39
C LEU A 183 -16.65 -5.84 -12.12
N PRO A 184 -15.72 -6.73 -11.75
CA PRO A 184 -14.49 -6.88 -12.54
C PRO A 184 -14.85 -7.43 -13.93
N ALA A 185 -14.34 -6.76 -14.96
CA ALA A 185 -14.47 -7.22 -16.33
C ALA A 185 -13.91 -8.65 -16.49
N ALA A 186 -14.59 -9.50 -17.25
CA ALA A 186 -14.15 -10.88 -17.50
C ALA A 186 -12.95 -10.95 -18.47
N ARG A 187 -11.99 -10.04 -18.31
CA ARG A 187 -10.75 -9.95 -19.10
C ARG A 187 -9.57 -10.31 -18.20
N THR A 188 -8.68 -11.18 -18.69
CA THR A 188 -7.43 -11.49 -17.99
C THR A 188 -6.60 -10.22 -17.80
N PRO A 189 -6.26 -9.83 -16.56
CA PRO A 189 -5.47 -8.62 -16.33
C PRO A 189 -4.02 -8.84 -16.77
N GLU A 190 -3.45 -7.83 -17.44
CA GLU A 190 -2.03 -7.80 -17.79
C GLU A 190 -1.24 -7.16 -16.63
N LEU A 191 -0.96 -7.98 -15.62
CA LEU A 191 -0.22 -7.55 -14.44
C LEU A 191 1.16 -8.22 -14.38
N PRO A 192 2.18 -7.51 -13.89
CA PRO A 192 3.47 -8.15 -13.63
C PRO A 192 3.30 -9.22 -12.55
N PRO A 193 3.96 -10.39 -12.71
CA PRO A 193 3.93 -11.41 -11.67
C PRO A 193 4.59 -10.88 -10.40
N PRO A 194 4.19 -11.40 -9.22
CA PRO A 194 4.79 -10.99 -7.95
C PRO A 194 6.29 -11.33 -7.93
N PRO A 195 7.10 -10.56 -7.17
CA PRO A 195 8.50 -10.87 -6.94
C PRO A 195 8.71 -12.31 -6.47
N ARG A 196 9.81 -12.93 -6.87
CA ARG A 196 10.11 -14.32 -6.52
C ARG A 196 11.42 -14.41 -5.75
N SER A 197 11.44 -15.25 -4.74
CA SER A 197 12.67 -15.64 -4.06
C SER A 197 12.48 -17.01 -3.41
N ALA A 198 13.16 -18.00 -3.95
CA ALA A 198 13.16 -19.34 -3.33
C ALA A 198 13.84 -19.33 -1.96
N ALA A 199 14.85 -18.49 -1.78
CA ALA A 199 15.58 -18.37 -0.52
C ALA A 199 14.69 -17.91 0.65
N PHE A 200 13.72 -17.05 0.37
CA PHE A 200 12.74 -16.57 1.35
C PHE A 200 11.38 -17.26 1.24
N ALA A 201 11.29 -18.33 0.47
CA ALA A 201 10.06 -19.11 0.24
C ALA A 201 8.86 -18.23 -0.13
N LEU A 202 9.08 -17.22 -0.99
CA LEU A 202 8.00 -16.36 -1.45
C LEU A 202 7.02 -17.16 -2.31
N PRO A 203 5.70 -17.02 -2.12
CA PRO A 203 4.70 -17.58 -3.02
C PRO A 203 4.98 -17.16 -4.48
N ALA A 204 5.09 -18.14 -5.38
CA ALA A 204 5.48 -17.92 -6.76
C ALA A 204 4.47 -18.60 -7.73
N PRO A 205 3.21 -18.12 -7.78
CA PRO A 205 2.21 -18.67 -8.70
C PRO A 205 2.69 -18.54 -10.15
N SER A 206 2.29 -19.43 -11.03
CA SER A 206 2.45 -19.24 -12.48
C SER A 206 1.68 -17.98 -12.91
N ARG A 207 2.03 -17.43 -14.07
CA ARG A 207 1.33 -16.24 -14.61
C ARG A 207 -0.18 -16.46 -14.74
N ALA A 208 -0.60 -17.64 -15.17
CA ALA A 208 -2.02 -17.99 -15.31
C ALA A 208 -2.71 -18.07 -13.95
N GLN A 209 -2.13 -18.80 -12.98
CA GLN A 209 -2.65 -18.89 -11.61
C GLN A 209 -2.74 -17.51 -10.94
N PHE A 210 -1.73 -16.66 -11.16
CA PHE A 210 -1.73 -15.31 -10.62
C PHE A 210 -2.89 -14.47 -11.20
N ALA A 211 -3.04 -14.46 -12.52
CA ALA A 211 -4.10 -13.71 -13.19
C ALA A 211 -5.51 -14.21 -12.77
N GLU A 212 -5.67 -15.53 -12.66
CA GLU A 212 -6.90 -16.14 -12.16
C GLU A 212 -7.18 -15.74 -10.70
N SER A 213 -6.19 -15.80 -9.83
CA SER A 213 -6.30 -15.40 -8.44
C SER A 213 -6.68 -13.92 -8.30
N VAL A 214 -6.04 -13.03 -9.06
CA VAL A 214 -6.38 -11.61 -9.07
C VAL A 214 -7.83 -11.38 -9.50
N LEU A 215 -8.30 -12.06 -10.55
CA LEU A 215 -9.68 -11.90 -11.00
C LEU A 215 -10.69 -12.51 -10.03
N ARG A 216 -10.37 -13.66 -9.44
CA ARG A 216 -11.23 -14.35 -8.45
C ARG A 216 -11.47 -13.49 -7.22
N HIS A 217 -10.43 -12.85 -6.68
CA HIS A 217 -10.50 -12.08 -5.44
C HIS A 217 -10.80 -10.60 -5.65
N ALA A 218 -10.92 -10.12 -6.89
CA ALA A 218 -11.36 -8.76 -7.19
C ALA A 218 -12.81 -8.58 -6.69
N PRO A 219 -13.10 -7.64 -5.76
CA PRO A 219 -14.43 -7.52 -5.17
C PRO A 219 -15.43 -6.90 -6.17
N ALA A 220 -16.70 -7.23 -6.05
CA ALA A 220 -17.75 -6.36 -6.58
C ALA A 220 -17.94 -5.17 -5.63
N LEU A 221 -18.29 -4.01 -6.17
CA LEU A 221 -18.68 -2.87 -5.36
C LEU A 221 -20.18 -2.61 -5.51
N GLU A 222 -20.86 -2.30 -4.43
CA GLU A 222 -22.19 -1.68 -4.41
C GLU A 222 -22.06 -0.29 -3.79
N VAL A 223 -22.02 0.73 -4.62
CA VAL A 223 -21.84 2.11 -4.20
C VAL A 223 -23.16 2.84 -4.19
N ASP A 224 -23.56 3.36 -3.04
CA ASP A 224 -24.66 4.31 -2.95
C ASP A 224 -24.20 5.62 -3.60
N THR A 225 -24.83 6.00 -4.70
CA THR A 225 -24.36 7.07 -5.60
C THR A 225 -25.33 8.23 -5.57
N ALA A 226 -24.96 9.30 -4.88
CA ALA A 226 -25.73 10.54 -4.80
C ALA A 226 -25.29 11.58 -5.86
N SER A 227 -24.03 11.50 -6.30
CA SER A 227 -23.43 12.36 -7.31
C SER A 227 -22.38 11.61 -8.12
N ASP A 228 -21.78 12.27 -9.12
CA ASP A 228 -20.66 11.70 -9.86
C ASP A 228 -19.40 11.54 -8.99
N ASP A 229 -19.32 12.22 -7.85
CA ASP A 229 -18.22 12.04 -6.88
C ASP A 229 -18.22 10.65 -6.23
N ASP A 230 -19.33 9.92 -6.27
CA ASP A 230 -19.46 8.56 -5.76
C ASP A 230 -19.14 7.48 -6.83
N ARG A 231 -18.67 7.85 -8.02
CA ARG A 231 -18.30 6.94 -9.09
C ARG A 231 -16.82 6.64 -9.10
N ILE A 232 -16.46 5.37 -9.22
CA ILE A 232 -15.04 4.98 -9.38
C ILE A 232 -14.55 5.27 -10.80
N GLY A 233 -13.24 5.53 -10.93
CA GLY A 233 -12.64 5.74 -12.24
C GLY A 233 -11.12 5.69 -12.28
N ALA A 234 -10.56 5.96 -13.46
CA ALA A 234 -9.13 6.01 -13.69
C ALA A 234 -8.54 7.37 -13.27
N LEU A 235 -7.39 7.35 -12.61
CA LEU A 235 -6.64 8.58 -12.33
C LEU A 235 -5.98 9.10 -13.61
N TYR A 236 -6.00 10.42 -13.78
CA TYR A 236 -5.31 11.12 -14.86
C TYR A 236 -4.88 12.53 -14.44
N TRP A 237 -3.91 13.09 -15.14
CA TRP A 237 -3.56 14.50 -14.99
C TRP A 237 -4.47 15.37 -15.83
N ARG A 238 -5.30 16.20 -15.19
CA ARG A 238 -6.05 17.27 -15.86
C ARG A 238 -5.10 18.42 -16.15
N GLY A 239 -5.03 18.84 -17.41
CA GLY A 239 -4.25 20.00 -17.86
C GLY A 239 -4.86 21.34 -17.44
N GLY A 240 -4.24 22.44 -17.89
CA GLY A 240 -4.64 23.82 -17.64
C GLY A 240 -3.61 24.57 -16.82
N ASP A 241 -3.95 25.77 -16.34
CA ASP A 241 -3.04 26.65 -15.58
C ASP A 241 -2.67 26.08 -14.21
N ALA A 242 -3.53 25.25 -13.63
CA ALA A 242 -3.29 24.52 -12.39
C ALA A 242 -3.53 23.02 -12.59
N PRO A 243 -2.52 22.28 -13.09
CA PRO A 243 -2.65 20.85 -13.31
C PRO A 243 -2.92 20.10 -12.00
N ALA A 244 -3.88 19.19 -12.02
CA ALA A 244 -4.27 18.39 -10.86
C ALA A 244 -4.59 16.96 -11.27
N ILE A 245 -4.42 16.01 -10.36
CA ILE A 245 -4.94 14.66 -10.52
C ILE A 245 -6.47 14.71 -10.47
N ALA A 246 -7.13 14.00 -11.36
CA ALA A 246 -8.57 13.84 -11.41
C ALA A 246 -8.96 12.39 -11.70
N VAL A 247 -10.25 12.08 -11.56
CA VAL A 247 -10.80 10.75 -11.82
C VAL A 247 -11.68 10.80 -13.06
N GLU A 248 -11.39 9.92 -14.02
CA GLU A 248 -12.22 9.71 -15.20
C GLU A 248 -13.24 8.61 -14.92
N THR A 249 -14.46 9.01 -14.54
CA THR A 249 -15.51 8.08 -14.09
C THR A 249 -16.18 7.29 -15.23
N THR A 250 -15.94 7.65 -16.48
CA THR A 250 -16.38 6.88 -17.65
C THR A 250 -15.49 5.65 -17.89
N GLN A 251 -14.35 5.57 -17.19
CA GLN A 251 -13.42 4.45 -17.23
C GLN A 251 -13.26 3.86 -15.82
N PRO A 252 -14.21 3.05 -15.33
CA PRO A 252 -14.08 2.41 -14.02
C PRO A 252 -12.86 1.50 -13.95
N VAL A 253 -12.02 1.69 -12.93
CA VAL A 253 -10.75 0.99 -12.76
C VAL A 253 -10.57 0.58 -11.29
N ALA A 254 -10.02 -0.62 -11.07
CA ALA A 254 -9.32 -0.98 -9.86
C ALA A 254 -7.83 -1.12 -10.15
N TYR A 255 -7.01 -0.39 -9.42
CA TYR A 255 -5.56 -0.55 -9.50
C TYR A 255 -5.13 -1.69 -8.59
N VAL A 256 -4.29 -2.58 -9.12
CA VAL A 256 -3.89 -3.81 -8.43
C VAL A 256 -2.39 -3.80 -8.19
N ARG A 257 -2.00 -4.16 -6.99
CA ARG A 257 -0.63 -4.49 -6.64
C ARG A 257 -0.54 -5.78 -5.85
N THR A 258 0.64 -6.36 -5.80
CA THR A 258 0.97 -7.44 -4.89
C THR A 258 1.80 -6.93 -3.72
N ALA A 259 1.60 -7.55 -2.57
CA ALA A 259 2.43 -7.39 -1.38
C ALA A 259 2.64 -8.75 -0.72
N TYR A 260 3.45 -8.79 0.33
CA TYR A 260 3.67 -9.98 1.12
C TYR A 260 3.52 -9.67 2.60
N ALA A 261 3.10 -10.68 3.36
CA ALA A 261 3.04 -10.61 4.81
C ALA A 261 3.52 -11.91 5.44
N HIS A 262 3.93 -11.84 6.71
CA HIS A 262 4.21 -13.01 7.52
C HIS A 262 2.92 -13.47 8.22
N PHE A 263 2.67 -14.77 8.18
CA PHE A 263 1.61 -15.38 8.96
C PHE A 263 1.93 -16.85 9.26
N ALA A 264 1.90 -17.21 10.54
CA ALA A 264 2.16 -18.56 11.03
C ALA A 264 3.50 -19.13 10.54
N GLY A 265 4.57 -18.34 10.62
CA GLY A 265 5.92 -18.74 10.23
C GLY A 265 6.16 -18.82 8.71
N ARG A 266 5.23 -18.37 7.89
CA ARG A 266 5.33 -18.41 6.42
C ARG A 266 5.06 -17.04 5.80
N VAL A 267 5.61 -16.81 4.61
CA VAL A 267 5.27 -15.64 3.79
C VAL A 267 3.98 -15.93 3.02
N ARG A 268 3.06 -14.97 3.05
CA ARG A 268 1.76 -15.02 2.38
C ARG A 268 1.69 -13.97 1.29
N LEU A 269 1.09 -14.33 0.16
CA LEU A 269 0.79 -13.38 -0.90
C LEU A 269 -0.41 -12.52 -0.51
N GLN A 270 -0.30 -11.23 -0.77
CA GLN A 270 -1.39 -10.28 -0.63
C GLN A 270 -1.75 -9.68 -1.99
N LEU A 271 -3.04 -9.62 -2.28
CA LEU A 271 -3.60 -8.90 -3.43
C LEU A 271 -4.26 -7.63 -2.91
N VAL A 272 -3.88 -6.50 -3.47
CA VAL A 272 -4.35 -5.18 -3.03
C VAL A 272 -5.06 -4.49 -4.18
N TYR A 273 -6.30 -4.04 -3.96
CA TYR A 273 -7.15 -3.38 -4.94
C TYR A 273 -7.43 -1.97 -4.46
N THR A 274 -7.11 -0.97 -5.26
CA THR A 274 -7.35 0.45 -4.97
C THR A 274 -8.38 1.01 -5.92
N PHE A 275 -9.44 1.61 -5.38
CA PHE A 275 -10.50 2.29 -6.10
C PHE A 275 -10.44 3.78 -5.79
N TRP A 276 -10.58 4.62 -6.81
CA TRP A 276 -10.51 6.07 -6.67
C TRP A 276 -11.84 6.74 -7.01
N PHE A 277 -12.18 7.76 -6.22
CA PHE A 277 -13.37 8.60 -6.36
C PHE A 277 -12.95 10.06 -6.58
N PRO A 278 -13.74 10.88 -7.34
CA PRO A 278 -13.40 12.27 -7.65
C PRO A 278 -13.26 13.17 -6.43
N ALA A 279 -14.11 13.00 -5.44
CA ALA A 279 -14.08 13.81 -4.22
C ALA A 279 -14.77 13.09 -3.07
N ARG A 280 -14.52 13.56 -1.86
CA ARG A 280 -15.39 13.38 -0.70
C ARG A 280 -16.15 14.70 -0.50
N PRO A 281 -17.42 14.81 -0.93
CA PRO A 281 -18.21 16.02 -0.76
C PRO A 281 -18.44 16.36 0.71
N ALA A 282 -18.49 17.65 1.02
CA ALA A 282 -18.80 18.09 2.38
C ALA A 282 -20.25 17.72 2.75
N GLU A 283 -20.43 17.14 3.94
CA GLU A 283 -21.75 16.86 4.50
C GLU A 283 -22.36 18.11 5.20
N HIS A 284 -21.50 19.02 5.63
CA HIS A 284 -21.87 20.31 6.25
C HIS A 284 -20.72 21.33 6.08
N ALA A 285 -21.00 22.60 6.36
CA ALA A 285 -20.07 23.71 6.11
C ALA A 285 -18.70 23.60 6.85
N LEU A 286 -18.64 22.86 7.96
CA LEU A 286 -17.43 22.67 8.76
C LEU A 286 -16.88 21.24 8.64
N ASP A 287 -17.20 20.51 7.56
CA ASP A 287 -16.68 19.16 7.37
C ASP A 287 -15.17 19.18 7.05
N LEU A 288 -14.37 18.87 8.07
CA LEU A 288 -12.90 18.83 7.96
C LEU A 288 -12.37 17.68 7.11
N LEU A 289 -13.22 16.68 6.83
CA LEU A 289 -12.86 15.47 6.12
C LEU A 289 -13.12 15.58 4.61
N ALA A 290 -13.92 16.58 4.19
CA ALA A 290 -14.24 16.85 2.79
C ALA A 290 -13.01 17.28 1.99
N GLY A 291 -12.99 16.96 0.70
CA GLY A 291 -11.94 17.43 -0.20
C GLY A 291 -11.83 16.66 -1.50
N HIS A 292 -10.89 17.11 -2.31
CA HIS A 292 -10.57 16.52 -3.60
C HIS A 292 -9.97 15.13 -3.45
N LEU A 293 -10.37 14.22 -4.31
CA LEU A 293 -10.13 12.78 -4.30
C LEU A 293 -10.55 12.07 -3.01
N ASP A 294 -10.95 10.85 -3.15
CA ASP A 294 -11.05 9.86 -2.10
C ASP A 294 -10.70 8.49 -2.68
N GLY A 295 -10.48 7.50 -1.84
CA GLY A 295 -10.16 6.16 -2.32
C GLY A 295 -10.33 5.10 -1.26
N LEU A 296 -10.69 3.90 -1.71
CA LEU A 296 -10.77 2.69 -0.90
C LEU A 296 -9.67 1.72 -1.33
N ILE A 297 -8.93 1.21 -0.38
CA ILE A 297 -7.98 0.12 -0.56
C ILE A 297 -8.54 -1.12 0.11
N TRP A 298 -8.67 -2.19 -0.65
CA TRP A 298 -9.09 -3.52 -0.22
C TRP A 298 -7.95 -4.50 -0.40
N ARG A 299 -7.56 -5.21 0.67
CA ARG A 299 -6.48 -6.19 0.65
C ARG A 299 -6.97 -7.57 1.02
N VAL A 300 -6.48 -8.58 0.31
CA VAL A 300 -6.73 -10.00 0.54
C VAL A 300 -5.41 -10.69 0.84
N THR A 301 -5.28 -11.28 2.02
CA THR A 301 -4.14 -12.12 2.38
C THR A 301 -4.50 -13.58 2.12
N LEU A 302 -3.72 -14.27 1.30
CA LEU A 302 -3.99 -15.62 0.83
C LEU A 302 -3.18 -16.67 1.61
N ASP A 303 -3.73 -17.86 1.73
CA ASP A 303 -3.00 -19.06 2.14
C ASP A 303 -2.22 -19.69 0.97
N GLU A 304 -1.64 -20.86 1.18
CA GLU A 304 -0.85 -21.56 0.16
C GLU A 304 -1.71 -22.16 -0.95
N SER A 305 -2.98 -22.42 -0.69
CA SER A 305 -3.93 -22.92 -1.67
C SER A 305 -4.56 -21.80 -2.51
N GLY A 306 -4.29 -20.52 -2.15
CA GLY A 306 -4.88 -19.35 -2.76
C GLY A 306 -6.24 -18.98 -2.16
N GLU A 307 -6.61 -19.56 -1.00
CA GLU A 307 -7.83 -19.20 -0.29
C GLU A 307 -7.56 -18.03 0.68
N PRO A 308 -8.56 -17.16 0.92
CA PRO A 308 -8.39 -16.01 1.77
C PRO A 308 -8.31 -16.39 3.26
N LEU A 309 -7.26 -15.90 3.92
CA LEU A 309 -7.10 -15.94 5.38
C LEU A 309 -7.73 -14.74 6.05
N LEU A 310 -7.52 -13.58 5.45
CA LEU A 310 -7.87 -12.30 6.02
C LEU A 310 -8.16 -11.31 4.90
N TYR A 311 -9.17 -10.48 5.10
CA TYR A 311 -9.36 -9.26 4.34
C TYR A 311 -9.17 -8.05 5.27
N ASP A 312 -8.70 -6.96 4.73
CA ASP A 312 -8.70 -5.68 5.43
C ASP A 312 -8.83 -4.51 4.46
N SER A 313 -9.23 -3.37 4.98
CA SER A 313 -9.42 -2.17 4.17
C SER A 313 -9.00 -0.91 4.91
N ILE A 314 -8.53 0.06 4.13
CA ILE A 314 -8.31 1.45 4.55
C ILE A 314 -8.85 2.39 3.48
N HIS A 315 -9.04 3.67 3.81
CA HIS A 315 -9.10 4.72 2.80
C HIS A 315 -7.68 5.05 2.29
N ALA A 316 -7.57 5.58 1.07
CA ALA A 316 -6.29 5.92 0.46
C ALA A 316 -5.48 7.00 1.21
N CYS A 317 -6.06 7.65 2.20
CA CYS A 317 -5.37 8.50 3.17
C CYS A 317 -4.70 7.73 4.33
N GLY A 318 -4.98 6.43 4.48
CA GLY A 318 -4.52 5.59 5.59
C GLY A 318 -5.50 5.47 6.75
N CYS A 319 -6.63 6.17 6.70
CA CYS A 319 -7.64 6.18 7.76
C CYS A 319 -8.57 4.94 7.69
N TYR A 320 -9.30 4.70 8.78
CA TYR A 320 -10.39 3.70 8.85
C TYR A 320 -9.96 2.26 8.58
N HIS A 321 -8.90 1.80 9.25
CA HIS A 321 -8.41 0.44 9.09
C HIS A 321 -9.38 -0.57 9.73
N LEU A 322 -10.05 -1.35 8.87
CA LEU A 322 -11.00 -2.40 9.22
C LEU A 322 -10.42 -3.77 8.84
N PHE A 323 -10.58 -4.75 9.74
CA PHE A 323 -10.17 -6.13 9.49
C PHE A 323 -11.39 -7.05 9.39
N PHE A 324 -11.34 -8.01 8.49
CA PHE A 324 -12.39 -9.00 8.25
C PHE A 324 -11.76 -10.40 8.21
N PRO A 325 -11.53 -11.02 9.41
CA PRO A 325 -10.98 -12.36 9.48
C PRO A 325 -11.94 -13.39 8.87
N THR A 326 -11.39 -14.39 8.20
CA THR A 326 -12.16 -15.57 7.77
C THR A 326 -12.22 -16.60 8.90
N ALA A 327 -13.00 -17.67 8.68
CA ALA A 327 -13.06 -18.79 9.63
C ALA A 327 -11.71 -19.53 9.82
N ALA A 328 -10.71 -19.27 8.96
CA ALA A 328 -9.38 -19.90 9.05
C ALA A 328 -8.49 -19.27 10.15
N VAL A 329 -8.84 -18.11 10.66
CA VAL A 329 -8.02 -17.39 11.65
C VAL A 329 -8.85 -16.94 12.84
N ILE A 330 -8.19 -16.74 13.99
CA ILE A 330 -8.78 -16.16 15.19
C ILE A 330 -7.96 -14.93 15.61
N ALA A 331 -8.66 -13.95 16.17
CA ALA A 331 -7.99 -12.76 16.71
C ALA A 331 -7.19 -13.11 17.97
N ARG A 332 -5.94 -12.64 18.03
CA ARG A 332 -5.13 -12.72 19.25
C ARG A 332 -5.68 -11.78 20.32
N PRO A 333 -5.64 -12.17 21.60
CA PRO A 333 -5.93 -11.26 22.69
C PRO A 333 -5.07 -10.01 22.60
N GLN A 334 -5.69 -8.83 22.65
CA GLN A 334 -4.97 -7.57 22.64
C GLN A 334 -4.78 -7.07 24.08
N PRO A 335 -3.59 -6.55 24.43
CA PRO A 335 -3.37 -5.96 25.73
C PRO A 335 -4.27 -4.73 25.90
N ALA A 336 -4.73 -4.51 27.13
CA ALA A 336 -5.45 -3.28 27.47
C ALA A 336 -4.52 -2.07 27.28
N SER A 337 -4.79 -1.27 26.27
CA SER A 337 -3.98 -0.11 25.87
C SER A 337 -4.89 1.01 25.37
N LEU A 338 -4.36 2.23 25.38
CA LEU A 338 -4.98 3.34 24.65
C LEU A 338 -4.70 3.27 23.16
N ASP A 339 -3.65 2.57 22.75
CA ASP A 339 -3.27 2.47 21.36
C ASP A 339 -4.34 1.74 20.53
N GLU A 340 -4.51 2.19 19.31
CA GLU A 340 -5.47 1.57 18.38
C GLU A 340 -5.03 0.13 18.04
N GLY A 341 -5.72 -0.83 18.65
CA GLY A 341 -5.55 -2.24 18.35
C GLY A 341 -6.30 -2.69 17.11
N LEU A 342 -6.52 -3.99 17.03
CA LEU A 342 -7.36 -4.62 16.01
C LEU A 342 -8.81 -4.09 16.12
N PHE A 343 -9.36 -3.66 14.98
CA PHE A 343 -10.78 -3.35 14.87
C PHE A 343 -11.43 -4.16 13.75
N SER A 344 -12.24 -5.14 14.14
CA SER A 344 -13.01 -6.01 13.24
C SER A 344 -14.49 -5.82 13.52
N PRO A 345 -15.23 -5.12 12.63
CA PRO A 345 -16.66 -4.92 12.82
C PRO A 345 -17.49 -6.13 12.36
N GLN A 346 -16.92 -7.02 11.56
CA GLN A 346 -17.57 -8.17 10.95
C GLN A 346 -16.53 -9.27 10.65
N GLU A 347 -16.86 -10.53 10.82
CA GLU A 347 -16.14 -11.64 10.19
C GLU A 347 -16.44 -11.69 8.69
N ALA A 348 -15.45 -12.05 7.88
CA ALA A 348 -15.65 -12.22 6.46
C ALA A 348 -16.60 -13.41 6.19
N PRO A 349 -17.57 -13.26 5.29
CA PRO A 349 -18.42 -14.40 4.91
C PRO A 349 -17.57 -15.45 4.19
N ALA A 350 -17.89 -16.73 4.39
CA ALA A 350 -17.21 -17.85 3.73
C ALA A 350 -17.43 -17.79 2.21
N LEU A 351 -16.34 -17.63 1.45
CA LEU A 351 -16.38 -17.51 -0.01
C LEU A 351 -16.53 -18.91 -0.64
N GLY A 352 -17.70 -19.21 -1.18
CA GLY A 352 -17.97 -20.45 -1.90
C GLY A 352 -17.62 -20.39 -3.38
N ALA A 353 -17.65 -21.55 -4.04
CA ALA A 353 -17.49 -21.62 -5.49
C ALA A 353 -18.57 -20.81 -6.21
N GLY A 354 -18.17 -20.04 -7.22
CA GLY A 354 -19.10 -19.18 -7.97
C GLY A 354 -19.60 -17.96 -7.21
N GLN A 355 -19.01 -17.64 -6.06
CA GLN A 355 -19.30 -16.45 -5.27
C GLN A 355 -18.16 -15.43 -5.35
N ARG A 356 -18.46 -14.19 -4.99
CA ARG A 356 -17.54 -13.05 -4.96
C ARG A 356 -17.85 -12.17 -3.75
N ILE A 357 -16.80 -11.60 -3.16
CA ILE A 357 -16.98 -10.58 -2.14
C ILE A 357 -17.63 -9.34 -2.78
N VAL A 358 -18.61 -8.79 -2.08
CA VAL A 358 -19.29 -7.53 -2.41
C VAL A 358 -19.02 -6.52 -1.30
N LEU A 359 -18.48 -5.37 -1.66
CA LEU A 359 -18.23 -4.26 -0.75
C LEU A 359 -19.35 -3.24 -0.91
N ARG A 360 -20.17 -3.06 0.13
CA ARG A 360 -21.21 -2.03 0.18
C ARG A 360 -20.61 -0.73 0.70
N LEU A 361 -20.65 0.34 -0.12
CA LEU A 361 -20.09 1.65 0.18
C LEU A 361 -21.18 2.70 0.33
N GLN A 362 -20.99 3.61 1.29
CA GLN A 362 -21.86 4.75 1.54
C GLN A 362 -21.60 5.87 0.54
N ALA A 363 -22.64 6.60 0.17
CA ALA A 363 -22.50 7.82 -0.62
C ALA A 363 -21.67 8.89 0.11
N ARG A 364 -20.98 9.72 -0.64
CA ARG A 364 -20.15 10.87 -0.21
C ARG A 364 -18.93 10.50 0.62
N THR A 365 -19.09 9.66 1.64
CA THR A 365 -18.00 9.31 2.57
C THR A 365 -17.20 8.11 2.10
N HIS A 366 -17.74 7.30 1.19
CA HIS A 366 -17.22 6.02 0.70
C HIS A 366 -16.87 5.03 1.81
N TYR A 367 -17.46 5.20 3.02
CA TYR A 367 -17.25 4.26 4.11
C TYR A 367 -17.78 2.88 3.75
N LEU A 368 -16.97 1.88 4.05
CA LEU A 368 -17.39 0.49 3.95
C LEU A 368 -18.46 0.20 5.02
N GLN A 369 -19.65 -0.18 4.58
CA GLN A 369 -20.81 -0.45 5.43
C GLN A 369 -21.03 -1.94 5.65
N ARG A 370 -20.59 -2.78 4.71
CA ARG A 370 -20.79 -4.22 4.75
C ARG A 370 -19.85 -4.95 3.80
N VAL A 371 -19.39 -6.14 4.23
CA VAL A 371 -18.81 -7.14 3.38
C VAL A 371 -19.83 -8.27 3.21
N ALA A 372 -20.26 -8.53 1.98
CA ALA A 372 -21.30 -9.48 1.65
C ALA A 372 -20.84 -10.45 0.55
N LEU A 373 -21.68 -11.40 0.19
CA LEU A 373 -21.47 -12.30 -0.95
C LEU A 373 -22.44 -11.96 -2.07
N GLY A 374 -21.95 -12.09 -3.30
CA GLY A 374 -22.75 -12.05 -4.52
C GLY A 374 -22.33 -13.17 -5.47
N ALA A 375 -23.16 -13.45 -6.47
CA ALA A 375 -22.80 -14.39 -7.52
C ALA A 375 -21.67 -13.81 -8.39
N ALA A 376 -20.62 -14.60 -8.63
CA ALA A 376 -19.48 -14.19 -9.43
C ALA A 376 -19.82 -14.01 -10.92
N ASN A 377 -20.85 -14.70 -11.40
CA ASN A 377 -21.30 -14.67 -12.80
C ASN A 377 -22.42 -13.66 -13.07
N THR A 378 -22.78 -12.81 -12.11
CA THR A 378 -23.77 -11.75 -12.37
C THR A 378 -23.25 -10.81 -13.46
N ARG A 379 -24.14 -10.42 -14.38
CA ARG A 379 -23.83 -9.47 -15.45
C ARG A 379 -24.56 -8.13 -15.28
N GLN A 380 -25.30 -7.98 -14.20
CA GLN A 380 -26.01 -6.73 -13.90
C GLN A 380 -25.06 -5.79 -13.13
N GLY A 381 -24.47 -4.87 -13.85
CA GLY A 381 -23.54 -3.89 -13.28
C GLY A 381 -22.72 -3.18 -14.34
N ILE A 382 -21.84 -2.32 -13.89
CA ILE A 382 -20.87 -1.58 -14.68
C ILE A 382 -19.55 -2.33 -14.57
N ASP A 383 -18.94 -2.69 -15.68
CA ASP A 383 -17.66 -3.37 -15.67
C ASP A 383 -16.54 -2.37 -15.28
N TYR A 384 -15.62 -2.80 -14.41
CA TYR A 384 -14.36 -2.11 -14.18
C TYR A 384 -13.18 -2.97 -14.63
N VAL A 385 -12.12 -2.34 -15.12
CA VAL A 385 -10.90 -3.03 -15.52
C VAL A 385 -9.88 -3.06 -14.39
N LEU A 386 -9.07 -4.12 -14.37
CA LEU A 386 -7.94 -4.27 -13.46
C LEU A 386 -6.68 -3.73 -14.14
N ARG A 387 -6.00 -2.74 -13.54
CA ARG A 387 -4.75 -2.14 -14.02
C ARG A 387 -3.64 -2.30 -12.99
N ASP A 388 -2.40 -2.29 -13.46
CA ASP A 388 -1.24 -2.25 -12.55
C ASP A 388 -1.20 -0.92 -11.78
N GLU A 389 -1.07 -0.96 -10.44
CA GLU A 389 -0.92 0.25 -9.64
C GLU A 389 0.36 1.03 -10.02
N ASN A 390 1.37 0.36 -10.59
CA ASN A 390 2.56 1.04 -11.09
C ASN A 390 2.27 2.05 -12.21
N ASP A 391 1.12 1.94 -12.91
CA ASP A 391 0.68 2.95 -13.89
C ASP A 391 0.55 4.34 -13.24
N LEU A 392 0.15 4.40 -11.95
CA LEU A 392 0.02 5.66 -11.21
C LEU A 392 1.36 6.39 -10.98
N ARG A 393 2.46 5.69 -11.14
CA ARG A 393 3.83 6.25 -11.02
C ARG A 393 4.27 6.97 -12.31
N MET A 394 3.58 6.73 -13.45
CA MET A 394 3.95 7.23 -14.78
C MET A 394 2.71 7.60 -15.60
N LEU A 395 1.79 8.37 -15.04
CA LEU A 395 0.61 8.83 -15.76
C LEU A 395 1.02 9.77 -16.92
N PRO A 396 0.33 9.71 -18.07
CA PRO A 396 0.53 10.66 -19.15
C PRO A 396 0.42 12.09 -18.66
N TRP A 397 1.41 12.93 -18.98
CA TRP A 397 1.41 14.34 -18.62
C TRP A 397 0.88 15.18 -19.79
N PRO A 398 -0.08 16.10 -19.58
CA PRO A 398 -0.71 16.86 -20.67
C PRO A 398 0.27 17.67 -21.54
N ALA A 399 1.42 18.08 -20.98
CA ALA A 399 2.46 18.80 -21.71
C ALA A 399 3.49 17.87 -22.39
N GLY A 400 3.25 16.57 -22.40
CA GLY A 400 4.12 15.52 -22.94
C GLY A 400 4.98 14.80 -21.90
N GLY A 401 5.31 13.54 -22.19
CA GLY A 401 5.99 12.66 -21.24
C GLY A 401 5.08 12.08 -20.17
N THR A 402 5.65 11.77 -19.01
CA THR A 402 4.91 11.19 -17.88
C THR A 402 5.16 11.96 -16.58
N ARG A 403 4.23 11.80 -15.63
CA ARG A 403 4.36 12.31 -14.27
C ARG A 403 3.67 11.38 -13.28
N SER A 404 4.30 11.16 -12.13
CA SER A 404 3.69 10.39 -11.05
C SER A 404 2.44 11.10 -10.51
N ALA A 405 1.43 10.33 -10.11
CA ALA A 405 0.31 10.85 -9.32
C ALA A 405 0.77 11.36 -7.95
N TYR A 406 1.93 10.94 -7.51
CA TYR A 406 2.47 11.21 -6.17
C TYR A 406 3.68 12.15 -6.25
N ASP A 407 3.84 13.00 -5.23
CA ASP A 407 5.04 13.79 -5.04
C ASP A 407 6.20 12.95 -4.44
N ALA A 408 7.37 13.58 -4.28
CA ALA A 408 8.57 12.92 -3.72
C ALA A 408 8.44 12.49 -2.24
N ALA A 409 7.38 12.93 -1.54
CA ALA A 409 7.05 12.50 -0.19
C ALA A 409 5.98 11.38 -0.18
N GLY A 410 5.42 11.03 -1.36
CA GLY A 410 4.42 9.99 -1.53
C GLY A 410 2.99 10.47 -1.27
N PHE A 411 2.71 11.76 -1.42
CA PHE A 411 1.35 12.31 -1.34
C PHE A 411 0.82 12.65 -2.74
N VAL A 412 -0.50 12.57 -2.90
CA VAL A 412 -1.18 13.13 -4.06
C VAL A 412 -1.35 14.64 -3.83
N PRO A 413 -0.71 15.51 -4.61
CA PRO A 413 -0.82 16.96 -4.45
C PRO A 413 -2.26 17.45 -4.62
N GLY A 414 -2.67 18.43 -3.80
CA GLY A 414 -4.02 19.02 -3.87
C GLY A 414 -5.12 18.19 -3.18
N THR A 415 -4.74 17.15 -2.44
CA THR A 415 -5.69 16.33 -1.67
C THR A 415 -5.59 16.56 -0.16
N GLU A 416 -4.97 17.65 0.27
CA GLU A 416 -4.85 18.02 1.67
C GLU A 416 -6.22 18.27 2.29
N ARG A 417 -6.48 17.67 3.44
CA ARG A 417 -7.72 17.84 4.20
C ARG A 417 -7.54 18.88 5.32
N ALA A 418 -8.63 19.55 5.69
CA ALA A 418 -8.62 20.49 6.81
C ALA A 418 -8.36 19.82 8.15
N GLU A 419 -8.68 18.54 8.29
CA GLU A 419 -8.40 17.75 9.50
C GLU A 419 -6.91 17.72 9.87
N ARG A 420 -5.99 17.98 8.96
CA ARG A 420 -4.55 18.08 9.23
C ARG A 420 -4.21 19.09 10.32
N TRP A 421 -5.00 20.17 10.45
CA TRP A 421 -4.81 21.18 11.46
C TRP A 421 -5.23 20.74 12.87
N LEU A 422 -6.12 19.75 12.95
CA LEU A 422 -6.57 19.16 14.20
C LEU A 422 -5.77 17.91 14.60
N PHE A 423 -5.39 17.08 13.61
CA PHE A 423 -4.84 15.74 13.86
C PHE A 423 -3.30 15.68 13.86
N TRP A 424 -2.61 16.78 13.53
CA TRP A 424 -1.14 16.82 13.54
C TRP A 424 -0.49 16.38 14.87
N PRO A 425 -1.11 16.56 16.10
CA PRO A 425 -0.48 16.11 17.33
C PRO A 425 -0.28 14.60 17.41
N MET A 426 -0.99 13.84 16.58
CA MET A 426 -0.80 12.38 16.47
C MET A 426 0.48 12.00 15.73
N GLY A 427 1.20 12.98 15.19
CA GLY A 427 2.50 12.79 14.54
C GLY A 427 2.42 12.32 13.10
N ILE A 428 1.24 12.18 12.53
CA ILE A 428 1.06 11.80 11.12
C ILE A 428 1.21 13.05 10.26
N ALA A 429 2.06 12.98 9.24
CA ALA A 429 2.20 14.07 8.28
C ALA A 429 0.95 14.18 7.42
N SER A 430 0.35 15.36 7.33
CA SER A 430 -0.83 15.65 6.52
C SER A 430 -1.94 14.57 6.63
N PRO A 431 -2.56 14.38 7.81
CA PRO A 431 -3.68 13.46 7.97
C PRO A 431 -4.78 13.75 6.94
N GLY A 432 -5.42 12.70 6.43
CA GLY A 432 -6.46 12.80 5.42
C GLY A 432 -5.98 12.97 3.98
N GLN A 433 -4.72 13.33 3.73
CA GLN A 433 -4.16 13.45 2.39
C GLN A 433 -3.94 12.07 1.75
N MET A 434 -4.30 11.91 0.46
CA MET A 434 -4.13 10.66 -0.28
C MET A 434 -2.65 10.32 -0.46
N ARG A 435 -2.32 9.02 -0.35
CA ARG A 435 -0.93 8.54 -0.20
C ARG A 435 -0.60 7.40 -1.15
N GLN A 436 0.68 7.32 -1.49
CA GLN A 436 1.28 6.18 -2.16
C GLN A 436 1.43 5.00 -1.19
N TRP A 437 1.38 3.78 -1.72
CA TRP A 437 1.74 2.58 -0.97
C TRP A 437 3.08 2.74 -0.22
N GLY A 438 3.14 2.19 0.99
CA GLY A 438 4.31 2.32 1.87
C GLY A 438 4.31 3.57 2.74
N ARG A 439 3.29 4.46 2.58
CA ARG A 439 3.19 5.72 3.33
C ARG A 439 1.94 5.81 4.20
N HIS A 440 1.21 4.71 4.36
CA HIS A 440 -0.07 4.67 5.07
C HIS A 440 0.13 4.39 6.57
N ALA A 441 0.34 5.44 7.37
CA ALA A 441 0.14 5.38 8.82
C ALA A 441 -1.36 5.24 9.11
N THR A 442 -1.78 4.19 9.84
CA THR A 442 -3.20 3.81 10.00
C THR A 442 -3.74 3.95 11.43
N ALA A 443 -2.91 4.33 12.40
CA ALA A 443 -3.34 4.55 13.78
C ALA A 443 -3.07 5.99 14.20
N PHE A 444 -4.06 6.70 14.73
CA PHE A 444 -3.86 8.02 15.35
C PHE A 444 -3.24 7.87 16.74
N VAL A 445 -3.70 6.91 17.52
CA VAL A 445 -3.14 6.59 18.83
C VAL A 445 -2.36 5.30 18.74
N GLY A 446 -1.07 5.35 19.08
CA GLY A 446 -0.13 4.26 18.82
C GLY A 446 0.62 4.44 17.48
N ARG A 447 1.07 3.33 16.92
CA ARG A 447 1.76 3.28 15.61
C ARG A 447 1.34 2.03 14.87
N ARG A 448 0.91 2.19 13.64
CA ARG A 448 0.60 1.07 12.73
C ARG A 448 0.72 1.56 11.29
N HIS A 449 1.28 0.72 10.43
CA HIS A 449 1.39 0.98 9.00
C HIS A 449 0.64 -0.10 8.23
N PHE A 450 -0.09 0.29 7.18
CA PHE A 450 -0.86 -0.67 6.40
C PHE A 450 0.02 -1.71 5.69
N ASP A 451 1.20 -1.29 5.25
CA ASP A 451 2.21 -2.13 4.60
C ASP A 451 3.14 -2.89 5.57
N ASP A 452 2.84 -2.88 6.89
CA ASP A 452 3.60 -3.69 7.83
C ASP A 452 3.34 -5.18 7.57
N ALA A 453 4.39 -5.87 7.15
CA ALA A 453 4.32 -7.27 6.77
C ALA A 453 3.98 -8.19 7.96
N ARG A 454 4.10 -7.74 9.18
CA ARG A 454 3.82 -8.53 10.40
C ARG A 454 2.41 -8.34 10.95
N LEU A 455 1.57 -7.47 10.34
CA LEU A 455 0.20 -7.23 10.83
C LEU A 455 -0.63 -8.51 11.00
N PRO A 456 -0.62 -9.48 10.06
CA PRO A 456 -1.37 -10.71 10.27
C PRO A 456 -0.89 -11.51 11.50
N ASP A 457 0.43 -11.67 11.70
CA ASP A 457 0.98 -12.36 12.87
C ASP A 457 0.75 -11.59 14.19
N LEU A 458 0.70 -10.25 14.11
CA LEU A 458 0.48 -9.40 15.29
C LEU A 458 -0.94 -9.57 15.85
N TYR A 459 -1.92 -9.66 14.94
CA TYR A 459 -3.34 -9.60 15.31
C TYR A 459 -4.07 -10.93 15.24
N PHE A 460 -3.54 -11.92 14.53
CA PHE A 460 -4.23 -13.19 14.29
C PHE A 460 -3.33 -14.40 14.49
N GLU A 461 -3.96 -15.53 14.67
CA GLU A 461 -3.34 -16.86 14.65
C GLU A 461 -4.23 -17.84 13.89
N PRO A 462 -3.67 -18.91 13.33
CA PRO A 462 -4.46 -19.93 12.68
C PRO A 462 -5.50 -20.52 13.64
N ARG A 463 -6.72 -20.72 13.16
CA ARG A 463 -7.69 -21.52 13.90
C ARG A 463 -7.26 -22.98 13.82
N VAL A 464 -6.81 -23.55 14.93
CA VAL A 464 -6.58 -24.98 15.02
C VAL A 464 -7.94 -25.66 14.84
N GLN A 465 -8.12 -26.39 13.75
CA GLN A 465 -9.27 -27.27 13.66
C GLN A 465 -9.08 -28.31 14.77
N GLY A 466 -9.90 -28.23 15.81
CA GLY A 466 -9.93 -29.27 16.84
C GLY A 466 -10.16 -30.60 16.13
N ALA A 467 -9.38 -31.61 16.47
CA ALA A 467 -9.72 -32.97 16.13
C ALA A 467 -11.19 -33.13 16.51
N ALA A 468 -12.04 -33.42 15.53
CA ALA A 468 -13.41 -33.80 15.80
C ALA A 468 -13.31 -34.94 16.80
N GLY A 469 -13.77 -34.69 18.03
CA GLY A 469 -13.82 -35.73 19.05
C GLY A 469 -14.63 -36.88 18.50
N ASP A 470 -13.99 -38.03 18.53
CA ASP A 470 -14.64 -39.33 18.30
C ASP A 470 -15.81 -39.51 19.25
#